data_cd38b996e1163cedbcbed2e998646043
#
_entry.id   cd38b996e1163cedbcbed2e998646043
#
_cell.length_a   1.000
_cell.length_b   1.000
_cell.length_c   1.000
_cell.angle_alpha   90.00
_cell.angle_beta   90.00
_cell.angle_gamma   90.00
#
_symmetry.space_group_name_H-M   'P 1'
#
loop_
_entity.id
_entity.type
_entity.pdbx_description
1 polymer ?
#
loop_
_entity_poly.entity_id
_entity_poly.type
_entity_poly.pdbx_seq_one_letter_code
_entity_poly.pdbx_strand_id
1 'polypeptide(L)'
;MKGKLVGLAALTAMSLVGWAHADAMAQDRSPKIEFIDIRWDGVDRMCVIYGDGHVDFFYKDLKDIPRPDDANKRAFYLTLEMNRLAAQGYEFVSMISDEIIMKRTVAR
;
A
#
# COMPACT_ATOMS: atom_id res chain seq x y z
N MET A 1 21.72 24.93 -27.87
CA MET A 1 21.43 25.24 -27.83
C MET A 1 21.61 25.31 -28.02
N LYS A 2 21.61 25.00 -28.42
CA LYS A 2 21.49 25.06 -28.73
C LYS A 2 21.40 24.61 -28.88
N GLY A 3 21.43 24.07 -29.13
CA GLY A 3 21.03 23.78 -29.28
C GLY A 3 20.95 23.12 -29.36
N LYS A 4 20.71 22.81 -29.33
CA LYS A 4 20.32 22.31 -29.33
C LYS A 4 20.25 21.63 -29.65
N LEU A 5 20.27 21.49 -30.13
CA LEU A 5 19.98 21.00 -30.49
C LEU A 5 20.46 20.36 -30.57
N VAL A 6 20.66 20.56 -30.79
CA VAL A 6 20.93 19.81 -30.81
C VAL A 6 21.01 19.05 -30.10
N GLY A 7 21.19 19.07 -30.08
CA GLY A 7 21.07 18.21 -29.30
C GLY A 7 19.87 17.50 -29.32
N LEU A 8 19.50 17.53 -29.90
CA LEU A 8 18.39 16.99 -30.07
C LEU A 8 18.24 15.95 -30.94
N ALA A 9 18.51 16.18 -31.82
CA ALA A 9 18.21 15.28 -32.77
C ALA A 9 19.04 14.10 -32.65
N ALA A 10 20.20 14.31 -32.39
CA ALA A 10 21.08 13.25 -32.31
C ALA A 10 20.58 12.19 -31.43
N LEU A 11 19.80 12.50 -30.56
CA LEU A 11 19.31 11.56 -29.72
C LEU A 11 18.52 10.57 -30.34
N THR A 12 17.97 10.81 -31.46
CA THR A 12 16.98 9.96 -31.96
C THR A 12 17.45 8.67 -32.45
N ALA A 13 18.56 8.63 -33.10
CA ALA A 13 18.98 7.45 -33.76
C ALA A 13 19.29 6.35 -32.80
N MET A 14 20.15 6.64 -31.86
CA MET A 14 20.54 5.64 -31.00
C MET A 14 19.47 5.26 -30.08
N SER A 15 18.39 5.84 -30.27
CA SER A 15 17.42 5.78 -29.29
C SER A 15 16.72 4.47 -29.17
N LEU A 16 16.75 3.59 -30.11
CA LEU A 16 15.99 2.40 -29.96
C LEU A 16 16.39 1.59 -28.74
N VAL A 17 17.64 1.28 -28.60
CA VAL A 17 18.09 0.55 -27.46
C VAL A 17 18.03 1.39 -26.22
N GLY A 18 18.51 2.60 -26.30
CA GLY A 18 18.48 3.49 -25.17
C GLY A 18 17.08 3.80 -24.73
N TRP A 19 16.15 3.79 -25.64
CA TRP A 19 14.80 4.07 -25.35
C TRP A 19 14.15 2.96 -24.52
N ALA A 20 14.35 1.71 -24.89
CA ALA A 20 13.84 0.61 -24.13
C ALA A 20 14.45 0.58 -22.74
N HIS A 21 15.72 0.90 -22.64
CA HIS A 21 16.36 0.96 -21.35
C HIS A 21 15.81 2.09 -20.49
N ALA A 22 15.54 3.22 -21.09
CA ALA A 22 14.98 4.34 -20.36
C ALA A 22 13.56 4.04 -19.86
N ASP A 23 12.77 3.31 -20.64
CA ASP A 23 11.46 2.93 -20.21
C ASP A 23 11.52 2.01 -19.00
N ALA A 24 12.42 1.06 -18.99
CA ALA A 24 12.56 0.17 -17.86
C ALA A 24 12.97 0.94 -16.59
N MET A 25 13.86 1.90 -16.75
CA MET A 25 14.28 2.71 -15.62
C MET A 25 13.16 3.61 -15.14
N ALA A 26 12.36 4.13 -16.05
CA ALA A 26 11.24 4.96 -15.67
C ALA A 26 10.20 4.15 -14.91
N GLN A 27 9.97 2.91 -15.29
CA GLN A 27 9.07 2.05 -14.58
C GLN A 27 9.58 1.78 -13.17
N ASP A 28 10.89 1.60 -13.02
CA ASP A 28 11.45 1.37 -11.70
C ASP A 28 11.29 2.56 -10.78
N ARG A 29 11.16 3.77 -11.34
CA ARG A 29 10.95 4.97 -10.55
C ARG A 29 9.49 5.28 -10.32
N SER A 30 8.59 4.55 -10.96
CA SER A 30 7.17 4.81 -10.81
C SER A 30 6.71 4.49 -9.39
N PRO A 31 5.74 5.22 -8.87
CA PRO A 31 5.17 4.87 -7.58
C PRO A 31 4.59 3.49 -7.63
N LYS A 32 4.69 2.81 -6.52
CA LYS A 32 4.13 1.47 -6.37
C LYS A 32 2.92 1.55 -5.47
N ILE A 33 1.86 0.87 -5.85
CA ILE A 33 0.68 0.76 -5.00
C ILE A 33 0.76 -0.55 -4.25
N GLU A 34 0.67 -0.46 -2.93
CA GLU A 34 0.65 -1.64 -2.07
C GLU A 34 -0.75 -1.82 -1.52
N PHE A 35 -1.30 -3.02 -1.66
CA PHE A 35 -2.58 -3.37 -1.08
C PHE A 35 -2.38 -4.24 0.14
N ILE A 36 -3.28 -4.09 1.11
CA ILE A 36 -3.34 -4.97 2.27
C ILE A 36 -4.78 -5.39 2.50
N ASP A 37 -4.95 -6.49 3.22
CA ASP A 37 -6.24 -7.06 3.54
C ASP A 37 -6.32 -7.23 5.05
N ILE A 38 -7.28 -6.55 5.69
CA ILE A 38 -7.54 -6.71 7.11
C ILE A 38 -8.67 -7.72 7.24
N ARG A 39 -8.43 -8.82 7.95
CA ARG A 39 -9.42 -9.87 8.09
C ARG A 39 -9.88 -10.00 9.52
N TRP A 40 -11.16 -10.26 9.66
CA TRP A 40 -11.75 -10.59 10.95
C TRP A 40 -12.14 -12.07 10.95
N ASP A 41 -11.38 -12.87 11.69
CA ASP A 41 -11.67 -14.29 11.88
C ASP A 41 -11.84 -14.59 13.38
N GLY A 42 -12.39 -13.63 14.12
CA GLY A 42 -12.51 -13.69 15.56
C GLY A 42 -11.43 -12.82 16.22
N VAL A 43 -11.63 -12.50 17.49
CA VAL A 43 -10.75 -11.55 18.20
C VAL A 43 -9.29 -11.99 18.15
N ASP A 44 -9.03 -13.25 18.44
CA ASP A 44 -7.65 -13.74 18.51
C ASP A 44 -7.01 -13.95 17.14
N ARG A 45 -7.81 -13.90 16.09
CA ARG A 45 -7.34 -14.25 14.76
C ARG A 45 -7.45 -13.13 13.77
N MET A 46 -7.82 -11.94 14.22
CA MET A 46 -7.84 -10.81 13.31
C MET A 46 -6.42 -10.48 12.86
N CYS A 47 -6.25 -10.24 11.59
CA CYS A 47 -4.92 -10.07 11.02
C CYS A 47 -4.91 -9.12 9.84
N VAL A 48 -3.71 -8.66 9.49
CA VAL A 48 -3.46 -7.92 8.26
C VAL A 48 -2.57 -8.79 7.38
N ILE A 49 -2.99 -8.97 6.14
CA ILE A 49 -2.20 -9.71 5.15
C ILE A 49 -1.56 -8.67 4.24
N TYR A 50 -0.24 -8.68 4.18
CA TYR A 50 0.53 -7.73 3.37
C TYR A 50 0.85 -8.31 2.00
N GLY A 51 1.16 -7.41 1.05
CA GLY A 51 1.41 -7.82 -0.31
C GLY A 51 2.62 -8.73 -0.51
N ASP A 52 3.55 -8.72 0.43
CA ASP A 52 4.70 -9.62 0.39
C ASP A 52 4.39 -11.00 0.97
N GLY A 53 3.16 -11.20 1.44
CA GLY A 53 2.71 -12.48 1.96
C GLY A 53 2.81 -12.63 3.47
N HIS A 54 3.41 -11.68 4.17
CA HIS A 54 3.46 -11.84 5.62
C HIS A 54 2.11 -11.46 6.26
N VAL A 55 1.84 -12.03 7.40
CA VAL A 55 0.58 -11.87 8.12
C VAL A 55 0.88 -11.37 9.53
N ASP A 56 0.21 -10.30 9.92
CA ASP A 56 0.36 -9.72 11.24
C ASP A 56 -0.93 -9.92 12.04
N PHE A 57 -0.88 -10.71 13.10
CA PHE A 57 -2.02 -10.89 14.01
C PHE A 57 -1.94 -9.79 15.06
N PHE A 58 -2.80 -8.79 14.93
CA PHE A 58 -2.61 -7.53 15.65
C PHE A 58 -3.36 -7.41 16.98
N TYR A 59 -4.11 -8.40 17.39
CA TYR A 59 -4.83 -8.33 18.66
C TYR A 59 -3.87 -8.08 19.84
N LYS A 60 -2.70 -8.69 19.79
CA LYS A 60 -1.69 -8.53 20.85
C LYS A 60 -1.31 -7.08 21.07
N ASP A 61 -1.40 -6.25 20.03
CA ASP A 61 -1.03 -4.84 20.10
C ASP A 61 -2.18 -3.97 20.58
N LEU A 62 -3.41 -4.48 20.52
CA LEU A 62 -4.60 -3.70 20.84
C LEU A 62 -5.34 -4.17 22.10
N LYS A 63 -4.99 -5.34 22.61
CA LYS A 63 -5.77 -5.97 23.68
C LYS A 63 -5.82 -5.14 24.96
N ASP A 64 -4.83 -4.29 25.19
CA ASP A 64 -4.76 -3.48 26.41
C ASP A 64 -5.47 -2.13 26.27
N ILE A 65 -6.01 -1.83 25.10
CA ILE A 65 -6.77 -0.59 24.88
C ILE A 65 -8.18 -0.83 25.40
N PRO A 66 -8.66 0.00 26.34
CA PRO A 66 -10.01 -0.22 26.91
C PRO A 66 -11.08 -0.10 25.84
N ARG A 67 -11.96 -1.08 25.78
CA ARG A 67 -13.12 -1.04 24.89
C ARG A 67 -14.33 -0.60 25.68
N PRO A 68 -15.09 0.42 25.22
CA PRO A 68 -16.33 0.78 25.87
C PRO A 68 -17.30 -0.41 25.88
N ASP A 69 -18.07 -0.54 26.95
CA ASP A 69 -18.94 -1.70 27.11
C ASP A 69 -19.96 -1.86 25.99
N ASP A 70 -20.43 -0.76 25.44
CA ASP A 70 -21.41 -0.77 24.36
C ASP A 70 -20.81 -0.85 22.97
N ALA A 71 -19.50 -0.88 22.85
CA ALA A 71 -18.86 -0.95 21.55
C ALA A 71 -18.76 -2.40 21.08
N ASN A 72 -19.19 -2.64 19.84
CA ASN A 72 -19.07 -3.96 19.22
C ASN A 72 -17.60 -4.30 19.07
N LYS A 73 -17.21 -5.50 19.49
CA LYS A 73 -15.80 -5.92 19.45
C LYS A 73 -15.18 -5.81 18.06
N ARG A 74 -15.88 -6.36 17.09
CA ARG A 74 -15.38 -6.36 15.71
C ARG A 74 -15.18 -4.94 15.22
N ALA A 75 -16.21 -4.10 15.37
CA ALA A 75 -16.13 -2.72 14.90
C ALA A 75 -15.03 -1.96 15.62
N PHE A 76 -14.89 -2.17 16.92
CA PHE A 76 -13.89 -1.47 17.73
C PHE A 76 -12.48 -1.80 17.28
N TYR A 77 -12.13 -3.08 17.21
CA TYR A 77 -10.78 -3.48 16.86
C TYR A 77 -10.43 -3.20 15.41
N LEU A 78 -11.39 -3.38 14.50
CA LEU A 78 -11.14 -3.06 13.10
C LEU A 78 -10.94 -1.56 12.91
N THR A 79 -11.69 -0.73 13.62
CA THR A 79 -11.53 0.72 13.55
C THR A 79 -10.15 1.15 14.06
N LEU A 80 -9.72 0.58 15.18
CA LEU A 80 -8.40 0.88 15.70
C LEU A 80 -7.30 0.52 14.71
N GLU A 81 -7.41 -0.65 14.10
CA GLU A 81 -6.40 -1.10 13.14
C GLU A 81 -6.43 -0.26 11.87
N MET A 82 -7.61 0.10 11.38
CA MET A 82 -7.71 0.98 10.23
C MET A 82 -7.06 2.33 10.50
N ASN A 83 -7.26 2.88 11.69
CA ASN A 83 -6.64 4.15 12.07
C ASN A 83 -5.13 4.02 12.16
N ARG A 84 -4.63 2.90 12.69
CA ARG A 84 -3.21 2.66 12.79
C ARG A 84 -2.58 2.58 11.39
N LEU A 85 -3.24 1.88 10.49
CA LEU A 85 -2.76 1.75 9.12
C LEU A 85 -2.89 3.06 8.33
N ALA A 86 -3.95 3.83 8.59
CA ALA A 86 -4.09 5.14 7.97
C ALA A 86 -2.95 6.06 8.37
N ALA A 87 -2.48 5.96 9.61
CA ALA A 87 -1.32 6.73 10.05
C ALA A 87 -0.03 6.34 9.30
N GLN A 88 -0.01 5.16 8.71
CA GLN A 88 1.10 4.70 7.89
C GLN A 88 0.91 5.00 6.40
N GLY A 89 -0.14 5.74 6.05
CA GLY A 89 -0.40 6.14 4.67
C GLY A 89 -1.38 5.28 3.91
N TYR A 90 -1.95 4.26 4.55
CA TYR A 90 -2.95 3.43 3.88
C TYR A 90 -4.30 4.15 3.84
N GLU A 91 -5.05 3.95 2.77
CA GLU A 91 -6.39 4.49 2.63
C GLU A 91 -7.37 3.38 2.28
N PHE A 92 -8.62 3.56 2.67
CA PHE A 92 -9.66 2.58 2.46
C PHE A 92 -9.98 2.42 0.98
N VAL A 93 -10.14 1.19 0.54
CA VAL A 93 -10.56 0.89 -0.83
C VAL A 93 -11.96 0.29 -0.83
N SER A 94 -12.15 -0.81 -0.11
CA SER A 94 -13.45 -1.46 -0.08
C SER A 94 -13.56 -2.42 1.09
N MET A 95 -14.79 -2.83 1.37
CA MET A 95 -15.06 -3.84 2.38
C MET A 95 -15.88 -4.93 1.71
N ILE A 96 -15.39 -6.16 1.81
CA ILE A 96 -16.05 -7.31 1.21
C ILE A 96 -16.19 -8.35 2.31
N SER A 97 -17.45 -8.61 2.72
CA SER A 97 -17.71 -9.59 3.78
C SER A 97 -16.94 -9.22 5.06
N ASP A 98 -16.01 -10.06 5.48
CA ASP A 98 -15.22 -9.83 6.68
C ASP A 98 -13.83 -9.29 6.39
N GLU A 99 -13.63 -8.72 5.21
CA GLU A 99 -12.33 -8.24 4.77
C GLU A 99 -12.40 -6.77 4.42
N ILE A 100 -11.39 -6.03 4.85
CA ILE A 100 -11.25 -4.61 4.51
C ILE A 100 -9.98 -4.46 3.70
N ILE A 101 -10.12 -3.93 2.50
CA ILE A 101 -8.98 -3.71 1.61
C ILE A 101 -8.54 -2.26 1.75
N MET A 102 -7.26 -2.06 1.98
CA MET A 102 -6.65 -0.74 2.02
C MET A 102 -5.47 -0.71 1.06
N LYS A 103 -5.04 0.48 0.69
CA LYS A 103 -3.89 0.65 -0.19
C LYS A 103 -3.09 1.87 0.22
N ARG A 104 -1.83 1.88 -0.18
CA ARG A 104 -1.02 3.10 -0.11
C ARG A 104 -0.09 3.17 -1.30
N THR A 105 0.35 4.37 -1.62
CA THR A 105 1.30 4.61 -2.68
C THR A 105 2.67 4.79 -2.04
N VAL A 106 3.64 4.07 -2.56
CA VAL A 106 5.01 4.12 -2.06
C VAL A 106 5.91 4.55 -3.19
N ALA A 107 6.72 5.57 -2.93
CA ALA A 107 7.70 6.01 -3.92
C ALA A 107 8.80 4.97 -4.03
N ARG A 108 9.32 4.83 -5.23
CA ARG A 108 10.41 3.91 -5.47
C ARG A 108 11.76 4.60 -5.45
#